data_0017dfb21711ea29b8a77209e613a72b
#
_entry.id   0017dfb21711ea29b8a77209e613a72b
#
_cell.length_a   1.000
_cell.length_b   1.000
_cell.length_c   1.000
_cell.angle_alpha   90.00
_cell.angle_beta   90.00
_cell.angle_gamma   90.00
#
_symmetry.space_group_name_H-M   'P 1'
#
loop_
_entity.id
_entity.type
_entity.pdbx_description
1 polymer ?
#
loop_
_entity_poly.entity_id
_entity_poly.type
_entity_poly.pdbx_seq_one_letter_code
_entity_poly.pdbx_strand_id
1 'polypeptide(L)'
;MILWYKLCLELFHWQNWLTARTVENYFSTIVFENNSIIRLTLSFDVIAHQRNHIELYGTEGSMIVPDPNMFGGSVYVCKKLGSPWQEFRTNKMPLGKINIRSQSSRANESPTNANYRGVGLAEMAYCIENKKRHRCNGEVSVHVLDLIQSTMYSARTNKPKKINTTCKPPKLFSLKEIKKILK
;
A
#
# COMPACT_ATOMS: atom_id res chain seq x y z
N MET A 1 -9.55 -21.96 -7.20
CA MET A 1 -9.21 -20.66 -7.78
C MET A 1 -10.25 -20.19 -8.80
N ILE A 2 -10.55 -20.95 -9.84
CA ILE A 2 -11.58 -20.62 -10.87
C ILE A 2 -12.99 -20.51 -10.29
N LEU A 3 -13.33 -21.33 -9.29
CA LEU A 3 -14.64 -21.35 -8.66
C LEU A 3 -14.92 -20.05 -7.85
N TRP A 4 -13.90 -19.53 -7.16
CA TRP A 4 -13.98 -18.26 -6.42
C TRP A 4 -14.19 -17.05 -7.31
N TYR A 5 -13.51 -17.05 -8.46
CA TYR A 5 -13.66 -16.03 -9.48
C TYR A 5 -15.11 -15.89 -9.95
N LYS A 6 -15.75 -17.01 -10.29
CA LYS A 6 -17.17 -17.02 -10.70
C LYS A 6 -18.11 -16.54 -9.60
N LEU A 7 -17.90 -17.01 -8.38
CA LEU A 7 -18.74 -16.65 -7.24
C LEU A 7 -18.67 -15.14 -6.92
N CYS A 8 -17.48 -14.55 -6.97
CA CYS A 8 -17.28 -13.13 -6.69
C CYS A 8 -17.93 -12.24 -7.77
N LEU A 9 -17.83 -12.61 -9.04
CA LEU A 9 -18.46 -11.89 -10.14
C LEU A 9 -19.98 -11.96 -10.09
N GLU A 10 -20.56 -13.11 -9.72
CA GLU A 10 -22.00 -13.28 -9.60
C GLU A 10 -22.58 -12.53 -8.40
N LEU A 11 -21.87 -12.48 -7.26
CA LEU A 11 -22.35 -11.83 -6.05
C LEU A 11 -22.34 -10.31 -6.10
N PHE A 12 -21.40 -9.70 -6.84
CA PHE A 12 -21.19 -8.25 -6.81
C PHE A 12 -21.64 -7.52 -8.07
N HIS A 13 -22.16 -8.17 -9.10
CA HIS A 13 -22.66 -7.55 -10.35
C HIS A 13 -21.68 -6.56 -11.01
N TRP A 14 -20.37 -6.74 -10.82
CA TRP A 14 -19.33 -5.87 -11.36
C TRP A 14 -19.06 -6.07 -12.86
N GLN A 15 -19.71 -7.07 -13.46
CA GLN A 15 -19.52 -7.45 -14.88
C GLN A 15 -19.79 -6.34 -15.89
N ASN A 16 -20.63 -5.38 -15.53
CA ASN A 16 -21.06 -4.34 -16.50
C ASN A 16 -20.05 -3.20 -16.70
N TRP A 17 -18.97 -3.13 -15.87
CA TRP A 17 -18.00 -2.04 -15.92
C TRP A 17 -16.60 -2.48 -16.37
N LEU A 18 -16.30 -3.76 -16.35
CA LEU A 18 -15.00 -4.32 -16.71
C LEU A 18 -15.16 -5.26 -17.92
N THR A 19 -15.34 -4.68 -19.11
CA THR A 19 -15.30 -5.43 -20.38
C THR A 19 -13.89 -5.89 -20.75
N ALA A 20 -12.85 -5.44 -20.04
CA ALA A 20 -11.50 -5.94 -20.18
C ALA A 20 -11.34 -7.23 -19.38
N ARG A 21 -10.85 -8.30 -19.99
CA ARG A 21 -10.39 -9.53 -19.32
C ARG A 21 -9.13 -9.19 -18.51
N THR A 22 -9.30 -8.64 -17.32
CA THR A 22 -8.22 -8.36 -16.39
C THR A 22 -7.95 -9.61 -15.57
N VAL A 23 -6.67 -9.93 -15.37
CA VAL A 23 -6.27 -10.92 -14.39
C VAL A 23 -6.47 -10.30 -13.01
N GLU A 24 -7.32 -10.87 -12.19
CA GLU A 24 -7.73 -10.29 -10.90
C GLU A 24 -6.87 -10.80 -9.73
N ASN A 25 -6.01 -11.78 -9.99
CA ASN A 25 -5.09 -12.37 -9.01
C ASN A 25 -3.65 -12.34 -9.51
N TYR A 26 -2.76 -11.74 -8.72
CA TYR A 26 -1.33 -11.70 -8.99
C TYR A 26 -0.55 -12.23 -7.79
N PHE A 27 0.38 -13.15 -8.09
CA PHE A 27 1.39 -13.64 -7.16
C PHE A 27 2.75 -13.38 -7.80
N SER A 28 3.55 -12.52 -7.21
CA SER A 28 4.86 -12.21 -7.77
C SER A 28 5.95 -12.13 -6.70
N THR A 29 7.19 -12.34 -7.16
CA THR A 29 8.39 -12.14 -6.36
C THR A 29 9.21 -11.04 -7.01
N ILE A 30 9.55 -10.01 -6.24
CA ILE A 30 10.38 -8.89 -6.66
C ILE A 30 11.70 -9.02 -5.93
N VAL A 31 12.81 -9.06 -6.67
CA VAL A 31 14.17 -9.13 -6.13
C VAL A 31 14.85 -7.79 -6.38
N PHE A 32 15.40 -7.19 -5.34
CA PHE A 32 16.14 -5.94 -5.39
C PHE A 32 17.63 -6.18 -5.61
N GLU A 33 18.35 -5.15 -6.05
CA GLU A 33 19.80 -5.20 -6.25
C GLU A 33 20.60 -5.58 -5.00
N ASN A 34 20.08 -5.23 -3.82
CA ASN A 34 20.66 -5.59 -2.52
C ASN A 34 20.23 -6.98 -2.02
N ASN A 35 19.65 -7.81 -2.88
CA ASN A 35 19.11 -9.14 -2.58
C ASN A 35 17.93 -9.20 -1.60
N SER A 36 17.34 -8.06 -1.22
CA SER A 36 16.06 -8.11 -0.52
C SER A 36 14.94 -8.59 -1.45
N ILE A 37 13.95 -9.26 -0.88
CA ILE A 37 12.89 -9.92 -1.64
C ILE A 37 11.54 -9.46 -1.12
N ILE A 38 10.64 -9.07 -2.03
CA ILE A 38 9.23 -8.88 -1.74
C ILE A 38 8.43 -10.01 -2.39
N ARG A 39 7.53 -10.61 -1.61
CA ARG A 39 6.44 -11.45 -2.12
C ARG A 39 5.17 -10.63 -2.13
N LEU A 40 4.64 -10.39 -3.32
CA LEU A 40 3.43 -9.61 -3.54
C LEU A 40 2.27 -10.55 -3.85
N THR A 41 1.17 -10.38 -3.13
CA THR A 41 -0.11 -11.03 -3.41
C THR A 41 -1.16 -9.94 -3.59
N LEU A 42 -1.76 -9.87 -4.77
CA LEU A 42 -2.87 -8.97 -5.08
C LEU A 42 -4.04 -9.82 -5.53
N SER A 43 -5.22 -9.54 -4.99
CA SER A 43 -6.45 -10.23 -5.37
C SER A 43 -7.65 -9.31 -5.21
N PHE A 44 -8.52 -9.31 -6.23
CA PHE A 44 -9.84 -8.68 -6.17
C PHE A 44 -10.97 -9.69 -5.93
N ASP A 45 -10.65 -11.00 -5.96
CA ASP A 45 -11.64 -12.08 -5.83
C ASP A 45 -11.87 -12.53 -4.39
N VAL A 46 -11.16 -11.96 -3.42
CA VAL A 46 -11.21 -12.39 -2.04
C VAL A 46 -12.25 -11.59 -1.29
N ILE A 47 -13.30 -12.27 -0.80
CA ILE A 47 -14.35 -11.64 0.00
C ILE A 47 -13.80 -11.17 1.35
N ALA A 48 -12.95 -11.98 2.00
CA ALA A 48 -12.31 -11.65 3.27
C ALA A 48 -11.03 -12.46 3.46
N HIS A 49 -10.09 -11.92 4.24
CA HIS A 49 -8.87 -12.61 4.62
C HIS A 49 -8.42 -12.21 6.04
N GLN A 50 -7.58 -13.04 6.65
CA GLN A 50 -6.98 -12.81 7.98
C GLN A 50 -5.47 -12.58 7.90
N ARG A 51 -4.91 -12.37 6.70
CA ARG A 51 -3.47 -12.10 6.52
C ARG A 51 -3.15 -10.67 6.89
N ASN A 52 -1.97 -10.45 7.45
CA ASN A 52 -1.42 -9.12 7.60
C ASN A 52 -1.17 -8.50 6.21
N HIS A 53 -1.39 -7.19 6.09
CA HIS A 53 -1.22 -6.49 4.82
C HIS A 53 0.25 -6.38 4.43
N ILE A 54 1.12 -6.07 5.39
CA ILE A 54 2.57 -5.99 5.19
C ILE A 54 3.28 -6.67 6.37
N GLU A 55 4.18 -7.57 6.06
CA GLU A 55 5.09 -8.19 6.99
C GLU A 55 6.53 -8.01 6.53
N LEU A 56 7.40 -7.57 7.42
CA LEU A 56 8.82 -7.37 7.18
C LEU A 56 9.61 -8.34 8.03
N TYR A 57 10.55 -9.04 7.42
CA TYR A 57 11.43 -9.99 8.08
C TYR A 57 12.87 -9.60 7.82
N GLY A 58 13.61 -9.33 8.87
CA GLY A 58 15.02 -8.94 8.81
C GLY A 58 15.86 -9.69 9.83
N THR A 59 17.15 -9.52 9.74
CA THR A 59 18.14 -10.15 10.65
C THR A 59 18.04 -9.63 12.09
N GLU A 60 17.51 -8.43 12.29
CA GLU A 60 17.38 -7.80 13.61
C GLU A 60 15.95 -7.90 14.18
N GLY A 61 15.03 -8.52 13.46
CA GLY A 61 13.65 -8.71 13.92
C GLY A 61 12.63 -8.75 12.82
N SER A 62 11.38 -8.85 13.23
CA SER A 62 10.21 -8.88 12.36
C SER A 62 9.24 -7.77 12.70
N MET A 63 8.50 -7.29 11.71
CA MET A 63 7.54 -6.21 11.85
C MET A 63 6.25 -6.53 11.09
N ILE A 64 5.11 -6.23 11.71
CA ILE A 64 3.80 -6.22 11.07
C ILE A 64 3.34 -4.77 10.95
N VAL A 65 2.99 -4.37 9.73
CA VAL A 65 2.57 -3.01 9.41
C VAL A 65 1.08 -3.04 9.05
N PRO A 66 0.29 -2.07 9.53
CA PRO A 66 -1.15 -2.01 9.22
C PRO A 66 -1.40 -1.77 7.73
N ASP A 67 -2.67 -1.81 7.33
CA ASP A 67 -3.09 -1.61 5.95
C ASP A 67 -2.54 -0.29 5.37
N PRO A 68 -1.72 -0.33 4.29
CA PRO A 68 -1.16 0.86 3.68
C PRO A 68 -2.20 1.74 2.97
N ASN A 69 -3.40 1.21 2.73
CA ASN A 69 -4.52 1.98 2.16
C ASN A 69 -5.19 2.88 3.20
N MET A 70 -4.92 2.64 4.49
CA MET A 70 -5.42 3.42 5.62
C MET A 70 -4.29 4.19 6.27
N PHE A 71 -4.64 5.24 7.00
CA PHE A 71 -3.69 6.03 7.78
C PHE A 71 -3.74 5.59 9.24
N GLY A 72 -2.56 5.53 9.88
CA GLY A 72 -2.49 5.13 11.29
C GLY A 72 -2.58 3.61 11.49
N GLY A 73 -3.01 3.20 12.67
CA GLY A 73 -3.02 1.81 13.11
C GLY A 73 -1.81 1.47 13.97
N SER A 74 -1.73 0.21 14.41
CA SER A 74 -0.63 -0.27 15.25
C SER A 74 0.40 -1.02 14.42
N VAL A 75 1.67 -0.75 14.70
CA VAL A 75 2.81 -1.52 14.19
C VAL A 75 3.24 -2.48 15.28
N TYR A 76 3.46 -3.74 14.94
CA TYR A 76 3.95 -4.75 15.86
C TYR A 76 5.39 -5.12 15.50
N VAL A 77 6.27 -5.18 16.50
CA VAL A 77 7.69 -5.52 16.31
C VAL A 77 8.10 -6.64 17.25
N CYS A 78 8.79 -7.64 16.73
CA CYS A 78 9.43 -8.70 17.48
C CYS A 78 10.94 -8.68 17.20
N LYS A 79 11.76 -8.43 18.22
CA LYS A 79 13.23 -8.28 18.09
C LYS A 79 14.03 -9.54 18.38
N LYS A 80 13.42 -10.54 19.03
CA LYS A 80 14.10 -11.78 19.41
C LYS A 80 13.17 -12.96 19.20
N LEU A 81 13.71 -14.07 18.75
CA LEU A 81 12.98 -15.33 18.67
C LEU A 81 12.37 -15.69 20.03
N GLY A 82 11.08 -16.02 20.03
CA GLY A 82 10.32 -16.39 21.24
C GLY A 82 9.91 -15.20 22.14
N SER A 83 10.30 -13.97 21.83
CA SER A 83 9.82 -12.81 22.57
C SER A 83 8.42 -12.36 22.09
N PRO A 84 7.62 -11.74 22.99
CA PRO A 84 6.31 -11.24 22.61
C PRO A 84 6.43 -10.09 21.59
N TRP A 85 5.42 -9.95 20.76
CA TRP A 85 5.28 -8.82 19.86
C TRP A 85 4.99 -7.55 20.67
N GLN A 86 5.77 -6.51 20.42
CA GLN A 86 5.59 -5.20 21.03
C GLN A 86 4.74 -4.31 20.12
N GLU A 87 3.64 -3.76 20.65
CA GLU A 87 2.77 -2.83 19.95
C GLU A 87 3.30 -1.40 19.99
N PHE A 88 3.35 -0.75 18.84
CA PHE A 88 3.65 0.67 18.68
C PHE A 88 2.47 1.38 18.01
N ARG A 89 1.77 2.22 18.77
CA ARG A 89 0.66 3.00 18.27
C ARG A 89 1.14 4.23 17.50
N THR A 90 0.59 4.45 16.31
CA THR A 90 1.01 5.53 15.42
C THR A 90 0.27 6.85 15.61
N ASN A 91 -0.61 6.97 16.60
CA ASN A 91 -1.46 8.15 16.84
C ASN A 91 -0.69 9.47 17.06
N LYS A 92 0.59 9.42 17.43
CA LYS A 92 1.50 10.57 17.57
C LYS A 92 2.33 10.83 16.30
N MET A 93 2.27 9.93 15.32
CA MET A 93 2.98 10.07 14.05
C MET A 93 2.25 11.00 13.08
N PRO A 94 2.93 11.55 12.07
CA PRO A 94 2.27 12.28 11.00
C PRO A 94 1.16 11.43 10.36
N LEU A 95 -0.03 11.99 10.20
CA LEU A 95 -1.22 11.34 9.62
C LEU A 95 -1.72 10.10 10.39
N GLY A 96 -1.16 9.80 11.57
CA GLY A 96 -1.57 8.65 12.37
C GLY A 96 -2.74 8.93 13.33
N LYS A 97 -3.05 10.20 13.58
CA LYS A 97 -4.11 10.60 14.51
C LYS A 97 -5.48 10.26 13.93
N ILE A 98 -6.27 9.48 14.66
CA ILE A 98 -7.67 9.21 14.34
C ILE A 98 -8.42 10.53 14.26
N ASN A 99 -9.18 10.74 13.20
CA ASN A 99 -10.06 11.88 13.04
C ASN A 99 -11.51 11.42 12.88
N ILE A 100 -12.41 12.03 13.64
CA ILE A 100 -13.84 11.65 13.69
C ILE A 100 -14.53 11.86 12.33
N ARG A 101 -13.99 12.74 11.46
CA ARG A 101 -14.50 12.97 10.10
C ARG A 101 -14.18 11.80 9.13
N SER A 102 -13.39 10.84 9.59
CA SER A 102 -13.04 9.65 8.82
C SER A 102 -14.05 8.51 8.93
N GLN A 103 -15.17 8.70 9.60
CA GLN A 103 -16.24 7.72 9.56
C GLN A 103 -16.73 7.59 8.12
N SER A 104 -16.12 6.68 7.40
CA SER A 104 -16.59 6.26 6.10
C SER A 104 -17.92 5.55 6.28
N SER A 105 -18.86 5.84 5.40
CA SER A 105 -20.11 5.10 5.30
C SER A 105 -19.92 3.65 4.82
N ARG A 106 -18.68 3.23 4.56
CA ARG A 106 -18.36 1.85 4.18
C ARG A 106 -18.24 0.99 5.43
N ALA A 107 -19.08 -0.03 5.51
CA ALA A 107 -19.20 -0.95 6.64
C ALA A 107 -17.90 -1.68 7.06
N ASN A 108 -16.85 -1.61 6.24
CA ASN A 108 -15.57 -2.32 6.44
C ASN A 108 -14.43 -1.40 6.92
N GLU A 109 -14.65 -0.11 7.10
CA GLU A 109 -13.59 0.78 7.61
C GLU A 109 -13.67 0.83 9.13
N SER A 110 -12.61 0.35 9.78
CA SER A 110 -12.51 0.39 11.24
C SER A 110 -12.58 1.84 11.75
N PRO A 111 -13.43 2.13 12.75
CA PRO A 111 -13.51 3.46 13.37
C PRO A 111 -12.22 3.86 14.09
N THR A 112 -11.25 2.94 14.19
CA THR A 112 -9.94 3.17 14.81
C THR A 112 -8.88 3.70 13.84
N ASN A 113 -9.18 3.78 12.55
CA ASN A 113 -8.22 4.22 11.53
C ASN A 113 -8.40 5.72 11.23
N ALA A 114 -7.28 6.41 10.99
CA ALA A 114 -7.28 7.78 10.51
C ALA A 114 -7.54 7.83 9.00
N ASN A 115 -8.14 8.90 8.51
CA ASN A 115 -8.38 9.12 7.09
C ASN A 115 -7.89 10.51 6.66
N TYR A 116 -6.89 10.52 5.79
CA TYR A 116 -6.29 11.74 5.21
C TYR A 116 -6.19 11.63 3.69
N ARG A 117 -7.16 11.02 3.03
CA ARG A 117 -7.11 10.71 1.58
C ARG A 117 -6.86 11.95 0.70
N GLY A 118 -7.22 13.14 1.13
CA GLY A 118 -6.92 14.38 0.42
C GLY A 118 -5.48 14.89 0.55
N VAL A 119 -4.64 14.28 1.41
CA VAL A 119 -3.30 14.79 1.73
C VAL A 119 -2.37 14.86 0.52
N GLY A 120 -2.47 13.90 -0.41
CA GLY A 120 -1.64 13.89 -1.62
C GLY A 120 -1.90 15.10 -2.51
N LEU A 121 -3.18 15.46 -2.69
CA LEU A 121 -3.57 16.64 -3.46
C LEU A 121 -3.16 17.94 -2.74
N ALA A 122 -3.37 18.01 -1.44
CA ALA A 122 -2.96 19.16 -0.63
C ALA A 122 -1.44 19.35 -0.64
N GLU A 123 -0.66 18.26 -0.57
CA GLU A 123 0.80 18.32 -0.71
C GLU A 123 1.21 18.80 -2.11
N MET A 124 0.58 18.32 -3.16
CA MET A 124 0.88 18.74 -4.53
C MET A 124 0.66 20.25 -4.68
N ALA A 125 -0.50 20.77 -4.24
CA ALA A 125 -0.81 22.20 -4.28
C ALA A 125 0.24 23.02 -3.50
N TYR A 126 0.51 22.63 -2.25
CA TYR A 126 1.52 23.26 -1.41
C TYR A 126 2.91 23.28 -2.07
N CYS A 127 3.31 22.18 -2.71
CA CYS A 127 4.61 22.10 -3.37
C CYS A 127 4.68 22.97 -4.63
N ILE A 128 3.61 23.07 -5.42
CA ILE A 128 3.53 23.96 -6.58
C ILE A 128 3.68 25.41 -6.14
N GLU A 129 2.90 25.86 -5.16
CA GLU A 129 2.97 27.23 -4.62
C GLU A 129 4.36 27.59 -4.07
N ASN A 130 5.03 26.61 -3.43
CA ASN A 130 6.33 26.81 -2.80
C ASN A 130 7.53 26.40 -3.69
N LYS A 131 7.31 26.10 -4.98
CA LYS A 131 8.33 25.65 -5.94
C LYS A 131 9.15 24.45 -5.42
N LYS A 132 8.48 23.51 -4.78
CA LYS A 132 9.07 22.28 -4.23
C LYS A 132 8.65 21.06 -5.03
N ARG A 133 9.45 20.01 -4.97
CA ARG A 133 9.10 18.72 -5.54
C ARG A 133 8.16 17.98 -4.58
N HIS A 134 6.98 17.59 -5.05
CA HIS A 134 6.05 16.77 -4.28
C HIS A 134 6.45 15.28 -4.30
N ARG A 135 5.97 14.51 -3.33
CA ARG A 135 6.36 13.11 -3.13
C ARG A 135 5.89 12.20 -4.25
N CYS A 136 4.63 12.29 -4.62
CA CYS A 136 4.05 11.51 -5.72
C CYS A 136 4.29 12.22 -7.06
N ASN A 137 5.56 12.34 -7.47
CA ASN A 137 5.96 12.99 -8.71
C ASN A 137 6.04 12.01 -9.89
N GLY A 138 6.23 12.53 -11.10
CA GLY A 138 6.26 11.74 -12.32
C GLY A 138 7.28 10.60 -12.34
N GLU A 139 8.46 10.77 -11.73
CA GLU A 139 9.46 9.69 -11.67
C GLU A 139 8.96 8.51 -10.83
N VAL A 140 8.35 8.78 -9.67
CA VAL A 140 7.75 7.74 -8.82
C VAL A 140 6.61 7.06 -9.57
N SER A 141 5.75 7.82 -10.23
CA SER A 141 4.62 7.29 -10.99
C SER A 141 5.05 6.39 -12.14
N VAL A 142 6.07 6.81 -12.90
CA VAL A 142 6.63 5.99 -13.99
C VAL A 142 7.28 4.72 -13.47
N HIS A 143 8.00 4.79 -12.35
CA HIS A 143 8.62 3.60 -11.74
C HIS A 143 7.57 2.59 -11.24
N VAL A 144 6.51 3.06 -10.60
CA VAL A 144 5.38 2.21 -10.18
C VAL A 144 4.70 1.58 -11.39
N LEU A 145 4.49 2.34 -12.48
CA LEU A 145 3.89 1.81 -13.70
C LEU A 145 4.77 0.74 -14.36
N ASP A 146 6.09 0.95 -14.44
CA ASP A 146 7.03 -0.05 -14.96
C ASP A 146 7.01 -1.33 -14.12
N LEU A 147 6.93 -1.20 -12.78
CA LEU A 147 6.78 -2.34 -11.88
C LEU A 147 5.49 -3.13 -12.16
N ILE A 148 4.36 -2.45 -12.31
CA ILE A 148 3.06 -3.07 -12.61
C ILE A 148 3.14 -3.80 -13.96
N GLN A 149 3.59 -3.13 -15.01
CA GLN A 149 3.67 -3.71 -16.34
C GLN A 149 4.65 -4.88 -16.41
N SER A 150 5.79 -4.77 -15.72
CA SER A 150 6.78 -5.84 -15.64
C SER A 150 6.25 -7.07 -14.91
N THR A 151 5.46 -6.87 -13.85
CA THR A 151 4.76 -7.95 -13.14
C THR A 151 3.75 -8.64 -14.05
N MET A 152 2.95 -7.89 -14.79
CA MET A 152 1.99 -8.43 -15.77
C MET A 152 2.68 -9.18 -16.91
N TYR A 153 3.78 -8.65 -17.41
CA TYR A 153 4.60 -9.33 -18.44
C TYR A 153 5.15 -10.67 -17.93
N SER A 154 5.74 -10.66 -16.73
CA SER A 154 6.29 -11.86 -16.09
C SER A 154 5.21 -12.94 -15.89
N ALA A 155 4.02 -12.54 -15.43
CA ALA A 155 2.89 -13.45 -15.26
C ALA A 155 2.41 -14.10 -16.57
N ARG A 156 2.41 -13.34 -17.67
CA ARG A 156 1.97 -13.83 -19.00
C ARG A 156 2.99 -14.74 -19.67
N THR A 157 4.27 -14.47 -19.44
CA THR A 157 5.38 -15.17 -20.15
C THR A 157 6.05 -16.24 -19.32
N ASN A 158 5.77 -16.32 -18.01
CA ASN A 158 6.49 -17.13 -17.03
C ASN A 158 8.02 -16.89 -17.04
N LYS A 159 8.42 -15.65 -17.38
CA LYS A 159 9.84 -15.24 -17.43
C LYS A 159 10.08 -14.06 -16.52
N PRO A 160 11.25 -13.97 -15.86
CA PRO A 160 11.60 -12.78 -15.10
C PRO A 160 11.72 -11.57 -16.04
N LYS A 161 11.32 -10.40 -15.54
CA LYS A 161 11.43 -9.13 -16.25
C LYS A 161 12.23 -8.15 -15.40
N LYS A 162 13.31 -7.61 -15.98
CA LYS A 162 14.07 -6.53 -15.36
C LYS A 162 13.27 -5.24 -15.42
N ILE A 163 13.22 -4.54 -14.28
CA ILE A 163 12.66 -3.18 -14.19
C ILE A 163 13.73 -2.21 -14.64
N ASN A 164 13.41 -1.34 -15.59
CA ASN A 164 14.39 -0.45 -16.24
C ASN A 164 14.41 0.94 -15.64
N THR A 165 13.38 1.31 -14.91
CA THR A 165 13.27 2.62 -14.26
C THR A 165 13.76 2.58 -12.82
N THR A 166 14.13 3.73 -12.29
CA THR A 166 14.48 3.92 -10.88
C THR A 166 13.91 5.24 -10.39
N CYS A 167 13.67 5.36 -9.10
CA CYS A 167 13.28 6.62 -8.49
C CYS A 167 13.91 6.75 -7.10
N LYS A 168 14.10 7.98 -6.65
CA LYS A 168 14.51 8.22 -5.27
C LYS A 168 13.33 8.05 -4.33
N PRO A 169 13.47 7.30 -3.23
CA PRO A 169 12.42 7.18 -2.23
C PRO A 169 12.00 8.58 -1.74
N PRO A 170 10.70 8.88 -1.67
CA PRO A 170 10.23 10.15 -1.13
C PRO A 170 10.57 10.25 0.36
N LYS A 171 10.90 11.47 0.81
CA LYS A 171 11.14 11.72 2.23
C LYS A 171 9.87 11.52 3.04
N LEU A 172 10.01 11.01 4.26
CA LEU A 172 8.90 10.89 5.19
C LEU A 172 8.34 12.28 5.54
N PHE A 173 7.04 12.35 5.82
CA PHE A 173 6.44 13.56 6.35
C PHE A 173 6.92 13.84 7.77
N SER A 174 7.30 15.08 8.04
CA SER A 174 7.44 15.57 9.40
C SER A 174 6.09 16.14 9.91
N LEU A 175 5.92 16.17 11.24
CA LEU A 175 4.76 16.80 11.86
C LEU A 175 4.62 18.29 11.48
N LYS A 176 5.75 18.98 11.28
CA LYS A 176 5.77 20.40 10.87
C LYS A 176 5.25 20.58 9.44
N GLU A 177 5.63 19.67 8.52
CA GLU A 177 5.15 19.71 7.14
C GLU A 177 3.65 19.43 7.08
N ILE A 178 3.18 18.37 7.75
CA ILE A 178 1.75 18.03 7.77
C ILE A 178 0.89 19.17 8.32
N LYS A 179 1.33 19.83 9.38
CA LYS A 179 0.62 21.02 9.91
C LYS A 179 0.53 22.17 8.90
N LYS A 180 1.48 22.29 7.98
CA LYS A 180 1.44 23.31 6.92
C LYS A 180 0.53 22.92 5.75
N ILE A 181 0.51 21.64 5.42
CA ILE A 181 -0.24 21.10 4.28
C ILE A 181 -1.74 21.00 4.60
N LEU A 182 -2.09 20.72 5.86
CA LEU A 182 -3.49 20.55 6.30
C LEU A 182 -4.13 21.83 6.86
N LYS A 183 -3.47 22.96 6.76
CA LYS A 183 -4.05 24.29 7.05
C LYS A 183 -4.89 24.78 5.88
#